data_e8eb5290c637d05fec0d1b7a2d993439
#
_entry.id   e8eb5290c637d05fec0d1b7a2d993439
#
_cell.length_a   1.000
_cell.length_b   1.000
_cell.length_c   1.000
_cell.angle_alpha   90.00
_cell.angle_beta   90.00
_cell.angle_gamma   90.00
#
_symmetry.space_group_name_H-M   'P 1'
#
loop_
_entity.id
_entity.type
_entity.pdbx_description
1 polymer ?
#
loop_
_entity_poly.entity_id
_entity_poly.type
_entity_poly.pdbx_seq_one_letter_code
_entity_poly.pdbx_strand_id
1 'polypeptide(L)'
;LKENEEQRLVAGLIYIDNYDEVIDSVEEVRQSLLIALVDRKINQYIAKVDGIVKKLENDKYFIVIKKSYFKRLEEDKFSLLEDVKNVNIGNGIPATLSIGLGLSSESYAQSYNYARVAIDLALARGGDQAVIKDCRGVTYFGGKREQTSKNTRVKARVKAEALREFIT
;
A
#
# COMPACT_ATOMS: atom_id res chain seq x y z
N LEU A 1 -8.01 -29.84 -2.48
CA LEU A 1 -8.84 -28.65 -2.14
C LEU A 1 -8.09 -27.66 -1.27
N LYS A 2 -7.35 -28.11 -0.24
CA LYS A 2 -6.48 -27.22 0.56
C LYS A 2 -5.30 -26.69 -0.26
N GLU A 3 -4.72 -27.49 -1.15
CA GLU A 3 -3.64 -27.06 -2.04
C GLU A 3 -4.09 -25.93 -2.98
N ASN A 4 -5.32 -26.00 -3.48
CA ASN A 4 -5.87 -24.96 -4.35
C ASN A 4 -6.08 -23.62 -3.62
N GLU A 5 -6.44 -23.64 -2.33
CA GLU A 5 -6.56 -22.41 -1.55
C GLU A 5 -5.22 -21.75 -1.28
N GLU A 6 -4.20 -22.53 -0.92
CA GLU A 6 -2.85 -22.03 -0.67
C GLU A 6 -2.18 -21.50 -1.94
N GLN A 7 -2.54 -22.05 -3.11
CA GLN A 7 -2.05 -21.61 -4.41
C GLN A 7 -2.81 -20.40 -4.95
N ARG A 8 -3.88 -19.97 -4.30
CA ARG A 8 -4.63 -18.79 -4.74
C ARG A 8 -3.77 -17.53 -4.70
N LEU A 9 -4.06 -16.66 -5.62
CA LEU A 9 -3.37 -15.40 -5.76
C LEU A 9 -4.10 -14.31 -4.98
N VAL A 10 -3.31 -13.49 -4.32
CA VAL A 10 -3.78 -12.31 -3.61
C VAL A 10 -3.35 -11.10 -4.40
N ALA A 11 -4.30 -10.24 -4.74
CA ALA A 11 -4.01 -8.98 -5.40
C ALA A 11 -3.68 -7.92 -4.36
N GLY A 12 -2.74 -7.05 -4.69
CA GLY A 12 -2.38 -5.93 -3.85
C GLY A 12 -1.99 -4.71 -4.64
N LEU A 13 -2.07 -3.58 -3.97
CA LEU A 13 -1.65 -2.28 -4.49
C LEU A 13 -0.69 -1.64 -3.50
N ILE A 14 0.36 -1.02 -4.02
CA ILE A 14 1.30 -0.23 -3.22
C ILE A 14 1.40 1.14 -3.85
N TYR A 15 1.12 2.17 -3.08
CA TYR A 15 1.22 3.56 -3.52
C TYR A 15 2.24 4.30 -2.66
N ILE A 16 3.06 5.13 -3.30
CA ILE A 16 3.85 6.13 -2.58
C ILE A 16 2.87 7.28 -2.31
N ASP A 17 2.32 7.32 -1.10
CA ASP A 17 1.18 8.18 -0.80
C ASP A 17 1.52 9.68 -0.68
N ASN A 18 2.79 10.00 -0.52
CA ASN A 18 3.29 11.38 -0.48
C ASN A 18 4.27 11.68 -1.61
N TYR A 19 4.09 11.06 -2.76
CA TYR A 19 5.01 11.11 -3.90
C TYR A 19 5.37 12.54 -4.31
N ASP A 20 4.38 13.39 -4.54
CA ASP A 20 4.63 14.75 -5.02
C ASP A 20 5.44 15.56 -4.00
N GLU A 21 5.11 15.45 -2.72
CA GLU A 21 5.83 16.15 -1.66
C GLU A 21 7.29 15.69 -1.57
N VAL A 22 7.52 14.39 -1.68
CA VAL A 22 8.87 13.81 -1.62
C VAL A 22 9.69 14.24 -2.82
N ILE A 23 9.13 14.16 -4.02
CA ILE A 23 9.81 14.53 -5.26
C ILE A 23 10.18 16.01 -5.24
N ASP A 24 9.27 16.88 -4.79
CA ASP A 24 9.52 18.32 -4.69
C ASP A 24 10.59 18.65 -3.64
N SER A 25 10.83 17.76 -2.69
CA SER A 25 11.86 17.93 -1.66
C SER A 25 13.27 17.54 -2.12
N VAL A 26 13.41 17.00 -3.32
CA VAL A 26 14.67 16.45 -3.86
C VAL A 26 15.09 17.25 -5.09
N GLU A 27 16.39 17.51 -5.20
CA GLU A 27 16.95 18.10 -6.42
C GLU A 27 16.63 17.25 -7.64
N GLU A 28 16.31 17.89 -8.75
CA GLU A 28 15.85 17.24 -9.98
C GLU A 28 16.75 16.06 -10.42
N VAL A 29 18.08 16.25 -10.30
CA VAL A 29 19.05 15.20 -10.69
C VAL A 29 18.98 13.96 -9.79
N ARG A 30 18.42 14.07 -8.60
CA ARG A 30 18.32 12.97 -7.63
C ARG A 30 16.92 12.31 -7.60
N GLN A 31 15.94 12.91 -8.24
CA GLN A 31 14.57 12.37 -8.23
C GLN A 31 14.51 10.97 -8.81
N SER A 32 15.17 10.72 -9.93
CA SER A 32 15.23 9.40 -10.54
C SER A 32 15.92 8.38 -9.65
N LEU A 33 16.96 8.78 -8.92
CA LEU A 33 17.64 7.90 -7.97
C LEU A 33 16.73 7.51 -6.82
N LEU A 34 15.97 8.47 -6.28
CA LEU A 34 15.03 8.19 -5.19
C LEU A 34 13.99 7.16 -5.63
N ILE A 35 13.39 7.37 -6.81
CA ILE A 35 12.41 6.46 -7.38
C ILE A 35 13.01 5.07 -7.56
N ALA A 36 14.23 4.97 -8.11
CA ALA A 36 14.91 3.70 -8.33
C ALA A 36 15.19 2.96 -7.01
N LEU A 37 15.55 3.68 -5.94
CA LEU A 37 15.78 3.07 -4.63
C LEU A 37 14.48 2.55 -4.00
N VAL A 38 13.40 3.30 -4.12
CA VAL A 38 12.09 2.86 -3.65
C VAL A 38 11.61 1.65 -4.45
N ASP A 39 11.72 1.69 -5.79
CA ASP A 39 11.40 0.56 -6.66
C ASP A 39 12.15 -0.71 -6.22
N ARG A 40 13.45 -0.57 -5.96
CA ARG A 40 14.28 -1.68 -5.53
C ARG A 40 13.81 -2.28 -4.21
N LYS A 41 13.48 -1.45 -3.24
CA LYS A 41 12.94 -1.90 -1.94
C LYS A 41 11.65 -2.69 -2.10
N ILE A 42 10.73 -2.17 -2.91
CA ILE A 42 9.45 -2.82 -3.17
C ILE A 42 9.66 -4.17 -3.86
N ASN A 43 10.47 -4.19 -4.92
CA ASN A 43 10.73 -5.43 -5.68
C ASN A 43 11.43 -6.49 -4.82
N GLN A 44 12.41 -6.10 -4.01
CA GLN A 44 13.10 -7.02 -3.11
C GLN A 44 12.17 -7.61 -2.05
N TYR A 45 11.30 -6.77 -1.49
CA TYR A 45 10.34 -7.20 -0.48
C TYR A 45 9.37 -8.24 -1.03
N ILE A 46 8.79 -7.95 -2.18
CA ILE A 46 7.80 -8.84 -2.82
C ILE A 46 8.47 -10.12 -3.36
N ALA A 47 9.73 -10.03 -3.82
CA ALA A 47 10.48 -11.20 -4.26
C ALA A 47 10.70 -12.23 -3.12
N LYS A 48 10.80 -11.79 -1.89
CA LYS A 48 10.95 -12.69 -0.72
C LYS A 48 9.74 -13.60 -0.51
N VAL A 49 8.59 -13.22 -1.04
CA VAL A 49 7.36 -14.01 -0.99
C VAL A 49 6.95 -14.53 -2.38
N ASP A 50 7.93 -14.65 -3.28
CA ASP A 50 7.72 -15.12 -4.66
C ASP A 50 6.62 -14.36 -5.40
N GLY A 51 6.41 -13.11 -5.04
CA GLY A 51 5.41 -12.26 -5.65
C GLY A 51 5.88 -11.59 -6.92
N ILE A 52 4.94 -11.04 -7.65
CA ILE A 52 5.16 -10.29 -8.87
C ILE A 52 4.79 -8.83 -8.62
N VAL A 53 5.63 -7.92 -9.11
CA VAL A 53 5.39 -6.49 -9.04
C VAL A 53 5.27 -5.94 -10.44
N LYS A 54 4.23 -5.15 -10.68
CA LYS A 54 4.08 -4.38 -11.92
C LYS A 54 3.91 -2.92 -11.56
N LYS A 55 4.82 -2.08 -12.07
CA LYS A 55 4.71 -0.64 -11.91
C LYS A 55 3.64 -0.11 -12.85
N LEU A 56 2.64 0.56 -12.30
CA LEU A 56 1.53 1.15 -13.07
C LEU A 56 1.83 2.61 -13.41
N GLU A 57 2.31 3.36 -12.43
CA GLU A 57 2.69 4.76 -12.54
C GLU A 57 3.93 4.98 -11.68
N ASN A 58 4.51 6.17 -11.69
CA ASN A 58 5.71 6.45 -10.89
C ASN A 58 5.51 6.24 -9.40
N ASP A 59 4.29 6.36 -8.92
CA ASP A 59 3.93 6.25 -7.51
C ASP A 59 2.99 5.08 -7.20
N LYS A 60 2.71 4.22 -8.19
CA LYS A 60 1.72 3.15 -8.03
C LYS A 60 2.23 1.82 -8.57
N TYR A 61 2.05 0.79 -7.77
CA TYR A 61 2.47 -0.57 -8.07
C TYR A 61 1.32 -1.53 -7.85
N PHE A 62 1.21 -2.48 -8.75
CA PHE A 62 0.32 -3.63 -8.61
C PHE A 62 1.16 -4.83 -8.22
N ILE A 63 0.70 -5.61 -7.25
CA ILE A 63 1.40 -6.81 -6.80
C ILE A 63 0.47 -8.01 -6.79
N VAL A 64 1.06 -9.18 -7.03
CA VAL A 64 0.38 -10.46 -6.92
C VAL A 64 1.26 -11.37 -6.09
N ILE A 65 0.68 -11.93 -5.04
CA ILE A 65 1.36 -12.90 -4.18
C ILE A 65 0.48 -14.14 -4.00
N LYS A 66 1.08 -15.26 -3.61
CA LYS A 66 0.32 -16.45 -3.24
C LYS A 66 -0.20 -16.30 -1.82
N LYS A 67 -1.41 -16.78 -1.59
CA LYS A 67 -2.05 -16.76 -0.26
C LYS A 67 -1.19 -17.45 0.81
N SER A 68 -0.45 -18.48 0.43
CA SER A 68 0.45 -19.20 1.35
C SER A 68 1.54 -18.31 1.96
N TYR A 69 1.96 -17.25 1.26
CA TYR A 69 2.97 -16.32 1.76
C TYR A 69 2.40 -15.14 2.53
N PHE A 70 1.10 -14.97 2.50
CA PHE A 70 0.42 -13.84 3.13
C PHE A 70 0.72 -13.75 4.63
N LYS A 71 0.73 -14.89 5.31
CA LYS A 71 1.02 -14.95 6.75
C LYS A 71 2.41 -14.41 7.11
N ARG A 72 3.39 -14.60 6.22
CA ARG A 72 4.74 -14.04 6.40
C ARG A 72 4.72 -12.52 6.44
N LEU A 73 3.93 -11.91 5.56
CA LEU A 73 3.80 -10.45 5.51
C LEU A 73 3.14 -9.92 6.79
N GLU A 74 2.14 -10.61 7.30
CA GLU A 74 1.48 -10.26 8.55
C GLU A 74 2.44 -10.36 9.74
N GLU A 75 3.18 -11.45 9.84
CA GLU A 75 4.15 -11.69 10.92
C GLU A 75 5.27 -10.66 10.89
N ASP A 76 5.72 -10.29 9.70
CA ASP A 76 6.71 -9.25 9.44
C ASP A 76 6.15 -7.85 9.70
N LYS A 77 4.83 -7.71 9.82
CA LYS A 77 4.12 -6.44 10.03
C LYS A 77 4.45 -5.40 8.95
N PHE A 78 4.65 -5.88 7.72
CA PHE A 78 4.93 -5.01 6.58
C PHE A 78 6.13 -4.09 6.81
N SER A 79 7.28 -4.68 7.14
CA SER A 79 8.53 -3.95 7.38
C SER A 79 8.96 -3.06 6.22
N LEU A 80 8.43 -3.31 5.02
CA LEU A 80 8.66 -2.46 3.85
C LEU A 80 8.32 -0.99 4.13
N LEU A 81 7.28 -0.73 4.95
CA LEU A 81 6.87 0.62 5.30
C LEU A 81 8.02 1.41 5.93
N GLU A 82 8.73 0.79 6.88
CA GLU A 82 9.87 1.42 7.53
C GLU A 82 11.11 1.46 6.63
N ASP A 83 11.35 0.41 5.86
CA ASP A 83 12.50 0.35 4.94
C ASP A 83 12.46 1.49 3.93
N VAL A 84 11.28 1.80 3.40
CA VAL A 84 11.13 2.89 2.45
C VAL A 84 11.28 4.26 3.12
N LYS A 85 10.77 4.44 4.32
CA LYS A 85 10.97 5.68 5.08
C LYS A 85 12.43 5.95 5.39
N ASN A 86 13.24 4.92 5.53
CA ASN A 86 14.66 5.02 5.82
C ASN A 86 15.52 5.31 4.59
N VAL A 87 14.95 5.33 3.39
CA VAL A 87 15.68 5.74 2.19
C VAL A 87 15.94 7.24 2.25
N ASN A 88 17.21 7.61 2.41
CA ASN A 88 17.60 9.01 2.52
C ASN A 88 18.76 9.31 1.57
N ILE A 89 18.48 10.17 0.60
CA ILE A 89 19.48 10.66 -0.36
C ILE A 89 19.56 12.20 -0.33
N GLY A 90 19.21 12.77 0.81
CA GLY A 90 19.08 14.23 0.95
C GLY A 90 17.66 14.73 0.72
N ASN A 91 16.69 13.82 0.64
CA ASN A 91 15.27 14.21 0.56
C ASN A 91 14.82 14.78 1.91
N GLY A 92 14.23 15.97 1.88
CA GLY A 92 13.76 16.64 3.09
C GLY A 92 12.54 15.97 3.73
N ILE A 93 11.82 15.15 2.96
CA ILE A 93 10.62 14.46 3.39
C ILE A 93 10.79 12.96 3.11
N PRO A 94 10.65 12.08 4.12
CA PRO A 94 10.70 10.63 3.88
C PRO A 94 9.55 10.16 3.01
N ALA A 95 9.82 9.21 2.11
CA ALA A 95 8.76 8.56 1.34
C ALA A 95 7.96 7.61 2.23
N THR A 96 6.64 7.67 2.13
CA THR A 96 5.74 6.76 2.83
C THR A 96 4.90 5.95 1.86
N LEU A 97 4.59 4.72 2.24
CA LEU A 97 3.79 3.81 1.42
C LEU A 97 2.43 3.56 2.04
N SER A 98 1.44 3.42 1.18
CA SER A 98 0.17 2.79 1.52
C SER A 98 0.08 1.46 0.79
N ILE A 99 -0.29 0.40 1.50
CA ILE A 99 -0.40 -0.95 0.95
C ILE A 99 -1.83 -1.43 1.16
N GLY A 100 -2.45 -1.93 0.09
CA GLY A 100 -3.77 -2.53 0.17
C GLY A 100 -3.74 -3.95 -0.40
N LEU A 101 -4.17 -4.93 0.39
CA LEU A 101 -4.27 -6.32 -0.03
C LEU A 101 -5.71 -6.79 0.04
N GLY A 102 -6.11 -7.58 -0.93
CA GLY A 102 -7.44 -8.17 -1.00
C GLY A 102 -7.38 -9.69 -1.00
N LEU A 103 -8.12 -10.29 -0.08
CA LEU A 103 -8.26 -11.75 0.02
C LEU A 103 -9.68 -12.15 -0.34
N SER A 104 -9.85 -12.95 -1.38
CA SER A 104 -11.15 -13.49 -1.76
C SER A 104 -11.05 -14.98 -2.06
N SER A 105 -12.05 -15.72 -1.61
CA SER A 105 -12.24 -17.13 -1.98
C SER A 105 -13.07 -17.29 -3.25
N GLU A 106 -13.73 -16.22 -3.71
CA GLU A 106 -14.63 -16.27 -4.85
C GLU A 106 -13.93 -16.14 -6.20
N SER A 107 -13.12 -15.10 -6.36
CA SER A 107 -12.45 -14.86 -7.63
C SER A 107 -11.25 -13.93 -7.44
N TYR A 108 -10.37 -13.95 -8.43
CA TYR A 108 -9.25 -13.02 -8.50
C TYR A 108 -9.73 -11.57 -8.68
N ALA A 109 -10.79 -11.38 -9.47
CA ALA A 109 -11.38 -10.05 -9.67
C ALA A 109 -11.91 -9.47 -8.35
N GLN A 110 -12.50 -10.30 -7.51
CA GLN A 110 -12.97 -9.86 -6.18
C GLN A 110 -11.79 -9.54 -5.25
N SER A 111 -10.71 -10.34 -5.32
CA SER A 111 -9.47 -10.04 -4.60
C SER A 111 -8.94 -8.64 -4.98
N TYR A 112 -8.91 -8.33 -6.26
CA TYR A 112 -8.50 -7.00 -6.74
C TYR A 112 -9.44 -5.89 -6.25
N ASN A 113 -10.75 -6.10 -6.28
CA ASN A 113 -11.71 -5.12 -5.77
C ASN A 113 -11.50 -4.86 -4.28
N TYR A 114 -11.23 -5.91 -3.50
CA TYR A 114 -10.90 -5.76 -2.08
C TYR A 114 -9.58 -5.01 -1.88
N ALA A 115 -8.58 -5.25 -2.74
CA ALA A 115 -7.32 -4.51 -2.68
C ALA A 115 -7.54 -3.01 -2.92
N ARG A 116 -8.41 -2.65 -3.86
CA ARG A 116 -8.78 -1.25 -4.12
C ARG A 116 -9.45 -0.60 -2.92
N VAL A 117 -10.40 -1.29 -2.30
CA VAL A 117 -11.04 -0.79 -1.08
C VAL A 117 -10.00 -0.63 0.04
N ALA A 118 -9.12 -1.62 0.18
CA ALA A 118 -8.07 -1.59 1.20
C ALA A 118 -7.11 -0.41 1.02
N ILE A 119 -6.65 -0.14 -0.21
CA ILE A 119 -5.75 0.99 -0.45
C ILE A 119 -6.44 2.33 -0.20
N ASP A 120 -7.71 2.45 -0.58
CA ASP A 120 -8.49 3.66 -0.30
C ASP A 120 -8.64 3.90 1.20
N LEU A 121 -8.84 2.84 1.98
CA LEU A 121 -8.89 2.92 3.44
C LEU A 121 -7.54 3.33 4.02
N ALA A 122 -6.44 2.79 3.50
CA ALA A 122 -5.08 3.19 3.94
C ALA A 122 -4.86 4.69 3.71
N LEU A 123 -5.18 5.17 2.52
CA LEU A 123 -5.07 6.60 2.17
C LEU A 123 -5.98 7.46 3.04
N ALA A 124 -7.22 7.02 3.25
CA ALA A 124 -8.20 7.74 4.08
C ALA A 124 -7.77 7.86 5.55
N ARG A 125 -6.94 6.93 6.03
CA ARG A 125 -6.40 6.95 7.39
C ARG A 125 -5.10 7.73 7.51
N GLY A 126 -4.66 8.37 6.44
CA GLY A 126 -3.46 9.20 6.42
C GLY A 126 -2.23 8.55 5.79
N GLY A 127 -2.36 7.37 5.24
CA GLY A 127 -1.25 6.67 4.61
C GLY A 127 -0.28 6.04 5.60
N ASP A 128 0.89 5.65 5.10
CA ASP A 128 1.96 5.02 5.88
C ASP A 128 1.47 3.80 6.67
N GLN A 129 0.74 2.93 5.98
CA GLN A 129 0.16 1.75 6.59
C GLN A 129 -0.21 0.71 5.55
N ALA A 130 -0.41 -0.52 6.00
CA ALA A 130 -0.98 -1.59 5.21
C ALA A 130 -2.37 -1.93 5.69
N VAL A 131 -3.28 -2.17 4.76
CA VAL A 131 -4.65 -2.56 5.03
C VAL A 131 -4.95 -3.82 4.25
N ILE A 132 -5.56 -4.78 4.93
CA ILE A 132 -5.95 -6.04 4.35
C ILE A 132 -7.46 -6.18 4.45
N LYS A 133 -8.10 -6.44 3.34
CA LYS A 133 -9.55 -6.67 3.30
C LYS A 133 -9.87 -8.08 2.84
N ASP A 134 -10.74 -8.76 3.57
CA ASP A 134 -11.38 -10.01 3.18
C ASP A 134 -12.91 -9.86 3.32
N CYS A 135 -13.64 -10.96 3.13
CA CYS A 135 -15.10 -10.95 3.25
C CYS A 135 -15.61 -10.71 4.69
N ARG A 136 -14.74 -10.90 5.69
CA ARG A 136 -15.11 -10.72 7.11
C ARG A 136 -14.88 -9.31 7.60
N GLY A 137 -13.98 -8.56 6.98
CA GLY A 137 -13.67 -7.23 7.43
C GLY A 137 -12.29 -6.77 7.00
N VAL A 138 -11.72 -5.87 7.78
CA VAL A 138 -10.50 -5.16 7.46
C VAL A 138 -9.52 -5.26 8.64
N THR A 139 -8.24 -5.46 8.33
CA THR A 139 -7.15 -5.48 9.31
C THR A 139 -6.13 -4.40 8.94
N TYR A 140 -5.60 -3.71 9.93
CA TYR A 140 -4.68 -2.59 9.76
C TYR A 140 -3.32 -2.88 10.38
N PHE A 141 -2.24 -2.45 9.68
CA PHE A 141 -0.86 -2.56 10.15
C PHE A 141 -0.15 -1.22 9.94
N GLY A 142 0.53 -0.71 10.95
CA GLY A 142 1.24 0.56 10.90
C GLY A 142 0.35 1.77 11.16
N GLY A 143 0.88 2.95 10.91
CA GLY A 143 0.10 4.19 10.96
C GLY A 143 -0.25 4.72 12.35
N LYS A 144 0.51 4.40 13.38
CA LYS A 144 -0.01 4.50 14.76
C LYS A 144 0.19 5.82 15.53
N ARG A 145 1.04 6.76 15.14
CA ARG A 145 1.36 7.84 16.10
C ARG A 145 1.44 9.28 15.59
N GLU A 146 1.73 9.52 14.34
CA GLU A 146 1.95 10.88 13.84
C GLU A 146 0.77 11.44 13.04
N GLN A 147 -0.34 10.73 13.04
CA GLN A 147 -1.35 10.91 12.02
C GLN A 147 -2.69 11.41 12.52
N THR A 148 -2.82 11.76 13.79
CA THR A 148 -4.11 12.19 14.34
C THR A 148 -4.64 13.44 13.60
N SER A 149 -3.77 14.40 13.28
CA SER A 149 -4.17 15.60 12.54
C SER A 149 -4.34 15.34 11.04
N LYS A 150 -3.47 14.49 10.43
CA LYS A 150 -3.60 14.08 9.04
C LYS A 150 -4.84 13.21 8.84
N ASN A 151 -5.08 12.27 9.75
CA ASN A 151 -6.26 11.41 9.73
C ASN A 151 -7.56 12.20 9.78
N THR A 152 -7.59 13.27 10.57
CA THR A 152 -8.77 14.12 10.67
C THR A 152 -9.08 14.83 9.35
N ARG A 153 -8.06 15.32 8.65
CA ARG A 153 -8.23 15.97 7.33
C ARG A 153 -8.71 14.99 6.27
N VAL A 154 -8.14 13.81 6.22
CA VAL A 154 -8.51 12.79 5.23
C VAL A 154 -9.89 12.23 5.52
N LYS A 155 -10.22 11.97 6.79
CA LYS A 155 -11.58 11.57 7.19
C LYS A 155 -12.61 12.64 6.85
N ALA A 156 -12.29 13.92 7.00
CA ALA A 156 -13.17 15.01 6.63
C ALA A 156 -13.42 15.06 5.12
N ARG A 157 -12.38 14.83 4.30
CA ARG A 157 -12.54 14.74 2.84
C ARG A 157 -13.40 13.55 2.41
N VAL A 158 -13.14 12.38 2.98
CA VAL A 158 -13.91 11.17 2.66
C VAL A 158 -15.37 11.34 3.05
N LYS A 159 -15.65 11.92 4.22
CA LYS A 159 -17.01 12.24 4.63
C LYS A 159 -17.67 13.26 3.73
N ALA A 160 -16.96 14.28 3.30
CA ALA A 160 -17.47 15.30 2.39
C ALA A 160 -17.81 14.71 1.02
N GLU A 161 -16.95 13.85 0.47
CA GLU A 161 -17.20 13.16 -0.79
C GLU A 161 -18.39 12.18 -0.69
N ALA A 162 -18.44 11.41 0.40
CA ALA A 162 -19.55 10.50 0.65
C ALA A 162 -20.89 11.26 0.76
N LEU A 163 -20.91 12.42 1.40
CA LEU A 163 -22.08 13.28 1.48
C LEU A 163 -22.47 13.86 0.12
N ARG A 164 -21.51 14.20 -0.72
CA ARG A 164 -21.77 14.67 -2.09
C ARG A 164 -22.45 13.57 -2.94
N GLU A 165 -21.95 12.35 -2.85
CA GLU A 165 -22.56 11.21 -3.55
C GLU A 165 -23.97 10.93 -3.07
N PHE A 166 -24.27 11.18 -1.81
CA PHE A 166 -25.61 11.00 -1.23
C PHE A 166 -26.60 12.07 -1.67
N ILE A 167 -26.15 13.27 -1.99
CA ILE A 167 -27.00 14.41 -2.34
C ILE A 167 -27.25 14.49 -3.86
N THR A 168 -26.45 13.82 -4.67
CA THR A 168 -26.64 13.73 -6.11
C THR A 168 -27.33 12.43 -6.49
#